data_c0ea01ec8f32fc2f6867db3d9d0ae4e0
#
_entry.id   c0ea01ec8f32fc2f6867db3d9d0ae4e0
#
_cell.length_a   1.000
_cell.length_b   1.000
_cell.length_c   1.000
_cell.angle_alpha   90.00
_cell.angle_beta   90.00
_cell.angle_gamma   90.00
#
_symmetry.space_group_name_H-M   'P 1'
#
loop_
_entity.id
_entity.type
_entity.pdbx_description
1 polymer ?
#
loop_
_entity_poly.entity_id
_entity_poly.type
_entity_poly.pdbx_seq_one_letter_code
_entity_poly.pdbx_strand_id
1 'polypeptide(L)'
;MSASTSSFQATSTLQRVLIAIDGSTASAHALAYAKAFLPSNVAVHIVSVADNPRTLVPRGSRSAAFLESARDELLRDASDALSRAQSAIPRDDIAIDTEVIDLSTHGGDVVHALADSAQAWQAELLIVGARQHHGLLGWIEGTVSGPLGKLVGCPLLIVPEGFASVAEHLPRRMLFAVDGSPIALHALRTGLKFSRPDTEFRAIHVLDRPTSLGDFVPVDTLEQALTSEGNHVLQKTMALLDGIPAGRSQSQLIQTDRTGEDVPHVIVRDAIEWNADMIVMGTHGRRGVTGWLVGSVAGRVARIAKTPVLLVSAPHA
;
A
#
# COMPACT_ATOMS: atom_id res chain seq x y z
N MET A 1 2.39 -3.91 45.43
CA MET A 1 1.91 -3.06 44.33
C MET A 1 2.27 -3.76 43.01
N SER A 2 1.31 -4.49 42.46
CA SER A 2 1.50 -5.31 41.27
C SER A 2 1.39 -4.40 40.06
N ALA A 3 2.49 -4.24 39.32
CA ALA A 3 2.49 -3.55 38.01
C ALA A 3 1.74 -4.44 37.02
N SER A 4 0.59 -3.98 36.55
CA SER A 4 -0.14 -4.58 35.45
C SER A 4 0.70 -4.41 34.18
N THR A 5 1.37 -5.46 33.77
CA THR A 5 1.96 -5.57 32.43
C THR A 5 0.81 -5.56 31.43
N SER A 6 0.53 -4.41 30.84
CA SER A 6 -0.34 -4.30 29.69
C SER A 6 0.37 -5.01 28.52
N SER A 7 0.04 -6.28 28.33
CA SER A 7 0.50 -7.03 27.17
C SER A 7 -0.08 -6.36 25.92
N PHE A 8 0.79 -5.93 24.99
CA PHE A 8 0.42 -5.52 23.66
C PHE A 8 -0.30 -6.71 22.99
N GLN A 9 -1.61 -6.72 23.09
CA GLN A 9 -2.43 -7.64 22.30
C GLN A 9 -2.66 -6.96 20.95
N ALA A 10 -1.91 -7.37 19.95
CA ALA A 10 -2.25 -7.16 18.55
C ALA A 10 -3.52 -7.99 18.23
N THR A 11 -4.66 -7.54 18.73
CA THR A 11 -5.97 -8.15 18.50
C THR A 11 -6.83 -7.17 17.73
N SER A 12 -6.48 -6.97 16.47
CA SER A 12 -7.49 -6.59 15.49
C SER A 12 -7.51 -7.72 14.47
N THR A 13 -8.45 -8.60 14.61
CA THR A 13 -8.73 -9.63 13.62
C THR A 13 -9.23 -8.91 12.37
N LEU A 14 -8.35 -8.79 11.37
CA LEU A 14 -8.73 -8.42 10.01
C LEU A 14 -9.85 -9.38 9.57
N GLN A 15 -11.03 -8.85 9.29
CA GLN A 15 -12.21 -9.67 9.01
C GLN A 15 -12.56 -9.72 7.53
N ARG A 16 -12.34 -8.63 6.78
CA ARG A 16 -12.75 -8.50 5.39
C ARG A 16 -11.63 -7.92 4.53
N VAL A 17 -11.14 -8.72 3.59
CA VAL A 17 -10.09 -8.32 2.65
C VAL A 17 -10.58 -8.45 1.23
N LEU A 18 -10.47 -7.37 0.45
CA LEU A 18 -10.69 -7.40 -0.99
C LEU A 18 -9.34 -7.54 -1.70
N ILE A 19 -9.26 -8.47 -2.65
CA ILE A 19 -8.07 -8.68 -3.50
C ILE A 19 -8.46 -8.45 -4.94
N ALA A 20 -7.86 -7.45 -5.58
CA ALA A 20 -8.08 -7.20 -7.00
C ALA A 20 -7.06 -7.96 -7.84
N ILE A 21 -7.55 -8.68 -8.86
CA ILE A 21 -6.74 -9.47 -9.79
C ILE A 21 -7.12 -9.18 -11.24
N ASP A 22 -6.14 -9.27 -12.14
CA ASP A 22 -6.32 -9.08 -13.58
C ASP A 22 -5.64 -10.18 -14.42
N GLY A 23 -5.25 -11.29 -13.77
CA GLY A 23 -4.51 -12.36 -14.43
C GLY A 23 -3.03 -12.04 -14.75
N SER A 24 -2.53 -10.86 -14.40
CA SER A 24 -1.12 -10.48 -14.59
C SER A 24 -0.20 -11.11 -13.53
N THR A 25 1.11 -11.12 -13.83
CA THR A 25 2.15 -11.54 -12.88
C THR A 25 2.10 -10.69 -11.59
N ALA A 26 1.83 -9.40 -11.71
CA ALA A 26 1.72 -8.51 -10.56
C ALA A 26 0.56 -8.91 -9.63
N SER A 27 -0.62 -9.22 -10.18
CA SER A 27 -1.75 -9.70 -9.39
C SER A 27 -1.51 -11.09 -8.80
N ALA A 28 -0.77 -11.96 -9.49
CA ALA A 28 -0.37 -13.26 -8.95
C ALA A 28 0.58 -13.11 -7.73
N HIS A 29 1.53 -12.17 -7.78
CA HIS A 29 2.39 -11.86 -6.64
C HIS A 29 1.61 -11.23 -5.47
N ALA A 30 0.64 -10.37 -5.75
CA ALA A 30 -0.26 -9.82 -4.74
C ALA A 30 -1.05 -10.93 -4.03
N LEU A 31 -1.56 -11.90 -4.79
CA LEU A 31 -2.26 -13.06 -4.25
C LEU A 31 -1.35 -13.95 -3.41
N ALA A 32 -0.11 -14.20 -3.86
CA ALA A 32 0.89 -14.97 -3.10
C ALA A 32 1.25 -14.27 -1.78
N TYR A 33 1.43 -12.94 -1.80
CA TYR A 33 1.65 -12.15 -0.60
C TYR A 33 0.44 -12.22 0.34
N ALA A 34 -0.77 -12.04 -0.19
CA ALA A 34 -2.00 -12.14 0.58
C ALA A 34 -2.11 -13.49 1.28
N LYS A 35 -1.81 -14.58 0.61
CA LYS A 35 -1.82 -15.93 1.20
C LYS A 35 -0.91 -16.06 2.43
N ALA A 36 0.29 -15.47 2.39
CA ALA A 36 1.23 -15.49 3.50
C ALA A 36 0.88 -14.49 4.62
N PHE A 37 0.07 -13.47 4.30
CA PHE A 37 -0.29 -12.35 5.16
C PHE A 37 -1.62 -12.56 5.90
N LEU A 38 -2.61 -13.18 5.25
CA LEU A 38 -3.98 -13.29 5.77
C LEU A 38 -4.07 -14.14 7.04
N PRO A 39 -4.76 -13.65 8.09
CA PRO A 39 -5.04 -14.42 9.29
C PRO A 39 -6.07 -15.53 8.99
N SER A 40 -6.25 -16.43 9.96
CA SER A 40 -7.36 -17.39 9.95
C SER A 40 -8.72 -16.71 10.15
N ASN A 41 -9.76 -17.31 9.61
CA ASN A 41 -11.15 -16.84 9.72
C ASN A 41 -11.43 -15.45 9.10
N VAL A 42 -10.60 -15.01 8.15
CA VAL A 42 -10.83 -13.81 7.35
C VAL A 42 -11.79 -14.14 6.19
N ALA A 43 -12.71 -13.23 5.89
CA ALA A 43 -13.47 -13.28 4.66
C ALA A 43 -12.71 -12.57 3.54
N VAL A 44 -12.51 -13.23 2.42
CA VAL A 44 -11.78 -12.72 1.25
C VAL A 44 -12.76 -12.55 0.09
N HIS A 45 -12.79 -11.36 -0.47
CA HIS A 45 -13.50 -11.08 -1.72
C HIS A 45 -12.49 -10.85 -2.83
N ILE A 46 -12.49 -11.71 -3.83
CA ILE A 46 -11.57 -11.60 -4.97
C ILE A 46 -12.34 -11.00 -6.15
N VAL A 47 -11.87 -9.88 -6.64
CA VAL A 47 -12.52 -9.11 -7.70
C VAL A 47 -11.64 -9.06 -8.93
N SER A 48 -12.23 -9.32 -10.10
CA SER A 48 -11.62 -9.07 -11.39
C SER A 48 -12.51 -8.15 -12.21
N VAL A 49 -11.91 -7.16 -12.87
CA VAL A 49 -12.65 -6.16 -13.66
C VAL A 49 -12.43 -6.44 -15.14
N ALA A 50 -13.50 -6.70 -15.86
CA ALA A 50 -13.49 -6.80 -17.32
C ALA A 50 -13.70 -5.41 -17.93
N ASP A 51 -12.71 -4.95 -18.70
CA ASP A 51 -12.74 -3.65 -19.36
C ASP A 51 -13.90 -3.51 -20.35
N ASN A 52 -14.28 -2.27 -20.64
CA ASN A 52 -15.24 -2.00 -21.70
C ASN A 52 -14.54 -2.02 -23.07
N PRO A 53 -14.85 -2.98 -23.97
CA PRO A 53 -14.19 -3.07 -25.27
C PRO A 53 -14.30 -1.82 -26.12
N ARG A 54 -15.33 -0.99 -25.88
CA ARG A 54 -15.48 0.31 -26.59
C ARG A 54 -14.35 1.30 -26.27
N THR A 55 -13.70 1.17 -25.12
CA THR A 55 -12.56 2.02 -24.76
C THR A 55 -11.25 1.51 -25.33
N LEU A 56 -11.14 0.22 -25.55
CA LEU A 56 -9.93 -0.47 -26.03
C LEU A 56 -9.80 -0.47 -27.57
N VAL A 57 -10.93 -0.44 -28.28
CA VAL A 57 -10.97 -0.63 -29.74
C VAL A 57 -11.12 0.71 -30.48
N PRO A 58 -10.34 0.93 -31.56
CA PRO A 58 -10.48 2.11 -32.41
C PRO A 58 -11.91 2.27 -32.97
N ARG A 59 -12.38 3.51 -33.11
CA ARG A 59 -13.77 3.81 -33.49
C ARG A 59 -14.18 3.15 -34.84
N GLY A 60 -13.25 3.00 -35.78
CA GLY A 60 -13.52 2.41 -37.08
C GLY A 60 -13.79 0.88 -37.07
N SER A 61 -13.44 0.19 -35.98
CA SER A 61 -13.55 -1.28 -35.84
C SER A 61 -14.71 -1.70 -34.92
N ARG A 62 -15.62 -0.78 -34.57
CA ARG A 62 -16.67 -1.01 -33.57
C ARG A 62 -17.98 -1.57 -34.16
N SER A 63 -17.91 -2.68 -34.90
CA SER A 63 -19.14 -3.40 -35.23
C SER A 63 -19.76 -4.03 -33.99
N ALA A 64 -21.09 -4.13 -33.92
CA ALA A 64 -21.78 -4.69 -32.75
C ALA A 64 -21.29 -6.10 -32.44
N ALA A 65 -21.19 -6.96 -33.44
CA ALA A 65 -20.71 -8.34 -33.29
C ALA A 65 -19.27 -8.42 -32.77
N PHE A 66 -18.39 -7.53 -33.24
CA PHE A 66 -17.00 -7.46 -32.76
C PHE A 66 -16.91 -7.03 -31.30
N LEU A 67 -17.69 -6.00 -30.90
CA LEU A 67 -17.72 -5.52 -29.53
C LEU A 67 -18.31 -6.57 -28.56
N GLU A 68 -19.30 -7.33 -28.99
CA GLU A 68 -19.89 -8.43 -28.23
C GLU A 68 -18.87 -9.56 -28.03
N SER A 69 -18.20 -10.01 -29.10
CA SER A 69 -17.15 -11.02 -29.02
C SER A 69 -15.98 -10.58 -28.13
N ALA A 70 -15.54 -9.34 -28.24
CA ALA A 70 -14.47 -8.79 -27.39
C ALA A 70 -14.90 -8.71 -25.90
N ARG A 71 -16.17 -8.36 -25.63
CA ARG A 71 -16.71 -8.37 -24.26
C ARG A 71 -16.70 -9.78 -23.66
N ASP A 72 -17.17 -10.78 -24.45
CA ASP A 72 -17.19 -12.17 -24.00
C ASP A 72 -15.81 -12.73 -23.72
N GLU A 73 -14.79 -12.29 -24.47
CA GLU A 73 -13.39 -12.64 -24.24
C GLU A 73 -12.88 -12.02 -22.93
N LEU A 74 -13.09 -10.71 -22.72
CA LEU A 74 -12.69 -10.03 -21.48
C LEU A 74 -13.37 -10.61 -20.23
N LEU A 75 -14.65 -11.00 -20.32
CA LEU A 75 -15.37 -11.66 -19.22
C LEU A 75 -14.82 -13.05 -18.94
N ARG A 76 -14.46 -13.82 -19.97
CA ARG A 76 -13.82 -15.14 -19.82
C ARG A 76 -12.46 -15.01 -19.15
N ASP A 77 -11.62 -14.08 -19.61
CA ASP A 77 -10.31 -13.84 -19.03
C ASP A 77 -10.39 -13.46 -17.54
N ALA A 78 -11.35 -12.60 -17.18
CA ALA A 78 -11.62 -12.22 -15.80
C ALA A 78 -12.08 -13.41 -14.96
N SER A 79 -13.00 -14.25 -15.48
CA SER A 79 -13.51 -15.45 -14.80
C SER A 79 -12.40 -16.50 -14.61
N ASP A 80 -11.55 -16.68 -15.62
CA ASP A 80 -10.40 -17.59 -15.53
C ASP A 80 -9.37 -17.11 -14.50
N ALA A 81 -9.14 -15.79 -14.43
CA ALA A 81 -8.28 -15.20 -13.40
C ALA A 81 -8.82 -15.47 -11.98
N LEU A 82 -10.14 -15.30 -11.77
CA LEU A 82 -10.80 -15.61 -10.50
C LEU A 82 -10.68 -17.09 -10.13
N SER A 83 -10.94 -17.98 -11.08
CA SER A 83 -10.87 -19.43 -10.86
C SER A 83 -9.45 -19.87 -10.45
N ARG A 84 -8.43 -19.33 -11.12
CA ARG A 84 -7.03 -19.56 -10.74
C ARG A 84 -6.70 -19.00 -9.35
N ALA A 85 -7.18 -17.81 -9.03
CA ALA A 85 -6.94 -17.16 -7.74
C ALA A 85 -7.60 -17.94 -6.59
N GLN A 86 -8.84 -18.35 -6.76
CA GLN A 86 -9.56 -19.16 -5.77
C GLN A 86 -8.82 -20.48 -5.50
N SER A 87 -8.37 -21.16 -6.55
CA SER A 87 -7.60 -22.39 -6.42
C SER A 87 -6.22 -22.19 -5.77
N ALA A 88 -5.65 -21.01 -5.85
CA ALA A 88 -4.35 -20.69 -5.27
C ALA A 88 -4.37 -20.43 -3.75
N ILE A 89 -5.55 -20.24 -3.15
CA ILE A 89 -5.74 -20.10 -1.70
C ILE A 89 -6.47 -21.35 -1.17
N PRO A 90 -5.83 -22.52 -1.10
CA PRO A 90 -6.44 -23.74 -0.59
C PRO A 90 -6.43 -23.73 0.94
N ARG A 91 -7.32 -22.93 1.56
CA ARG A 91 -7.43 -22.79 3.01
C ARG A 91 -8.89 -22.92 3.42
N ASP A 92 -9.22 -23.96 4.16
CA ASP A 92 -10.57 -24.25 4.65
C ASP A 92 -11.04 -23.25 5.73
N ASP A 93 -10.11 -22.49 6.30
CA ASP A 93 -10.34 -21.48 7.34
C ASP A 93 -10.62 -20.09 6.78
N ILE A 94 -10.65 -19.91 5.46
CA ILE A 94 -10.92 -18.64 4.78
C ILE A 94 -12.19 -18.77 3.92
N ALA A 95 -13.17 -17.91 4.17
CA ALA A 95 -14.32 -17.77 3.29
C ALA A 95 -13.96 -16.94 2.08
N ILE A 96 -14.03 -17.52 0.87
CA ILE A 96 -13.70 -16.83 -0.39
C ILE A 96 -14.97 -16.61 -1.20
N ASP A 97 -15.23 -15.35 -1.53
CA ASP A 97 -16.23 -14.93 -2.50
C ASP A 97 -15.53 -14.32 -3.72
N THR A 98 -16.14 -14.40 -4.90
CA THR A 98 -15.54 -13.93 -6.15
C THR A 98 -16.52 -13.12 -6.98
N GLU A 99 -16.07 -12.03 -7.59
CA GLU A 99 -16.87 -11.14 -8.42
C GLU A 99 -16.14 -10.76 -9.71
N VAL A 100 -16.84 -10.84 -10.85
CA VAL A 100 -16.44 -10.18 -12.11
C VAL A 100 -17.25 -8.91 -12.28
N ILE A 101 -16.57 -7.76 -12.34
CA ILE A 101 -17.21 -6.48 -12.65
C ILE A 101 -17.04 -6.19 -14.14
N ASP A 102 -18.14 -6.12 -14.87
CA ASP A 102 -18.16 -5.78 -16.30
C ASP A 102 -18.37 -4.28 -16.50
N LEU A 103 -17.33 -3.56 -16.91
CA LEU A 103 -17.40 -2.11 -17.16
C LEU A 103 -18.30 -1.74 -18.35
N SER A 104 -18.71 -2.68 -19.19
CA SER A 104 -19.68 -2.41 -20.25
C SER A 104 -21.08 -2.13 -19.69
N THR A 105 -21.40 -2.70 -18.53
CA THR A 105 -22.68 -2.55 -17.82
C THR A 105 -22.57 -1.68 -16.58
N HIS A 106 -21.48 -1.82 -15.82
CA HIS A 106 -21.22 -1.00 -14.61
C HIS A 106 -20.94 0.46 -14.99
N GLY A 107 -20.22 0.67 -16.10
CA GLY A 107 -19.70 2.01 -16.47
C GLY A 107 -18.45 2.39 -15.70
N GLY A 108 -17.98 3.63 -15.89
CA GLY A 108 -16.79 4.14 -15.20
C GLY A 108 -15.48 3.52 -15.69
N ASP A 109 -14.55 3.35 -14.76
CA ASP A 109 -13.23 2.75 -14.99
C ASP A 109 -12.88 1.75 -13.88
N VAL A 110 -11.78 1.04 -14.04
CA VAL A 110 -11.30 -0.01 -13.10
C VAL A 110 -11.12 0.54 -11.68
N VAL A 111 -10.66 1.79 -11.54
CA VAL A 111 -10.37 2.39 -10.23
C VAL A 111 -11.67 2.63 -9.45
N HIS A 112 -12.67 3.22 -10.09
CA HIS A 112 -13.98 3.46 -9.48
C HIS A 112 -14.69 2.15 -9.18
N ALA A 113 -14.68 1.20 -10.12
CA ALA A 113 -15.29 -0.12 -9.92
C ALA A 113 -14.72 -0.86 -8.70
N LEU A 114 -13.40 -0.85 -8.53
CA LEU A 114 -12.74 -1.45 -7.35
C LEU A 114 -13.03 -0.68 -6.06
N ALA A 115 -13.09 0.65 -6.11
CA ALA A 115 -13.43 1.47 -4.95
C ALA A 115 -14.87 1.24 -4.51
N ASP A 116 -15.82 1.19 -5.45
CA ASP A 116 -17.24 0.91 -5.19
C ASP A 116 -17.44 -0.48 -4.62
N SER A 117 -16.78 -1.51 -5.20
CA SER A 117 -16.81 -2.88 -4.66
C SER A 117 -16.21 -2.95 -3.25
N ALA A 118 -15.08 -2.30 -3.00
CA ALA A 118 -14.47 -2.25 -1.67
C ALA A 118 -15.40 -1.58 -0.63
N GLN A 119 -16.09 -0.51 -1.03
CA GLN A 119 -17.06 0.18 -0.17
C GLN A 119 -18.31 -0.68 0.07
N ALA A 120 -18.90 -1.25 -0.97
CA ALA A 120 -20.11 -2.07 -0.88
C ALA A 120 -19.88 -3.31 -0.01
N TRP A 121 -18.71 -3.93 -0.15
CA TRP A 121 -18.32 -5.10 0.64
C TRP A 121 -17.78 -4.73 2.03
N GLN A 122 -17.60 -3.43 2.31
CA GLN A 122 -17.01 -2.89 3.54
C GLN A 122 -15.63 -3.48 3.83
N ALA A 123 -14.77 -3.51 2.83
CA ALA A 123 -13.42 -4.01 2.95
C ALA A 123 -12.62 -3.22 4.03
N GLU A 124 -11.89 -3.95 4.86
CA GLU A 124 -10.96 -3.39 5.85
C GLU A 124 -9.54 -3.25 5.28
N LEU A 125 -9.28 -3.93 4.16
CA LEU A 125 -8.04 -3.86 3.42
C LEU A 125 -8.33 -4.19 1.95
N LEU A 126 -7.78 -3.37 1.05
CA LEU A 126 -7.72 -3.66 -0.39
C LEU A 126 -6.28 -4.03 -0.76
N ILE A 127 -6.10 -5.17 -1.45
CA ILE A 127 -4.79 -5.64 -1.93
C ILE A 127 -4.78 -5.60 -3.46
N VAL A 128 -3.76 -4.97 -4.03
CA VAL A 128 -3.56 -4.88 -5.48
C VAL A 128 -2.12 -5.19 -5.88
N GLY A 129 -1.92 -5.79 -7.04
CA GLY A 129 -0.61 -5.89 -7.67
C GLY A 129 -0.23 -4.61 -8.40
N ALA A 130 1.05 -4.27 -8.41
CA ALA A 130 1.59 -3.14 -9.17
C ALA A 130 2.67 -3.59 -10.12
N ARG A 131 2.49 -3.31 -11.42
CA ARG A 131 3.53 -3.52 -12.44
C ARG A 131 4.58 -2.43 -12.33
N GLN A 132 5.85 -2.82 -12.30
CA GLN A 132 6.98 -1.90 -12.36
C GLN A 132 7.51 -1.87 -13.79
N HIS A 133 7.28 -0.80 -14.53
CA HIS A 133 7.86 -0.62 -15.85
C HIS A 133 9.29 -0.05 -15.74
N HIS A 134 10.28 -0.86 -16.07
CA HIS A 134 11.66 -0.44 -16.26
C HIS A 134 11.86 -0.03 -17.73
N GLY A 135 11.81 1.27 -18.03
CA GLY A 135 12.10 1.77 -19.38
C GLY A 135 11.94 3.27 -19.52
N LEU A 136 12.78 3.88 -20.35
CA LEU A 136 12.87 5.33 -20.62
C LEU A 136 11.61 5.98 -21.24
N LEU A 137 10.59 5.20 -21.59
CA LEU A 137 9.33 5.66 -22.20
C LEU A 137 8.08 5.35 -21.36
N GLY A 138 8.23 4.86 -20.13
CA GLY A 138 7.13 4.38 -19.30
C GLY A 138 6.56 5.41 -18.31
N TRP A 139 6.19 6.60 -18.77
CA TRP A 139 5.36 7.55 -18.01
C TRP A 139 3.86 7.14 -18.03
N ILE A 140 3.57 5.87 -18.05
CA ILE A 140 2.22 5.45 -17.70
C ILE A 140 2.22 5.32 -16.18
N GLU A 141 1.73 6.36 -15.51
CA GLU A 141 1.35 6.32 -14.09
C GLU A 141 0.67 4.99 -13.83
N GLY A 142 1.00 4.32 -12.71
CA GLY A 142 0.30 3.10 -12.29
C GLY A 142 -1.19 3.39 -12.34
N THR A 143 -1.82 2.88 -13.40
CA THR A 143 -3.15 3.33 -13.84
C THR A 143 -4.24 3.02 -12.82
N VAL A 144 -3.95 2.15 -11.87
CA VAL A 144 -4.93 1.69 -10.87
C VAL A 144 -4.49 2.02 -9.44
N SER A 145 -3.29 1.59 -9.01
CA SER A 145 -2.89 1.67 -7.59
C SER A 145 -2.75 3.11 -7.04
N GLY A 146 -2.23 4.03 -7.82
CA GLY A 146 -2.10 5.44 -7.42
C GLY A 146 -3.46 6.13 -7.22
N PRO A 147 -4.37 6.09 -8.20
CA PRO A 147 -5.73 6.62 -8.04
C PRO A 147 -6.57 5.91 -6.98
N LEU A 148 -6.44 4.59 -6.82
CA LEU A 148 -7.14 3.84 -5.77
C LEU A 148 -6.84 4.36 -4.36
N GLY A 149 -5.58 4.67 -4.05
CA GLY A 149 -5.19 5.22 -2.75
C GLY A 149 -5.91 6.52 -2.37
N LYS A 150 -6.62 7.15 -3.32
CA LYS A 150 -7.43 8.36 -3.11
C LYS A 150 -8.91 8.06 -2.86
N LEU A 151 -9.42 7.02 -3.50
CA LEU A 151 -10.85 6.74 -3.58
C LEU A 151 -11.30 5.71 -2.56
N VAL A 152 -10.41 4.78 -2.19
CA VAL A 152 -10.78 3.75 -1.22
C VAL A 152 -10.80 4.29 0.21
N GLY A 153 -11.86 3.96 0.94
CA GLY A 153 -12.05 4.32 2.35
C GLY A 153 -11.28 3.41 3.34
N CYS A 154 -10.62 2.37 2.83
CA CYS A 154 -9.82 1.43 3.62
C CYS A 154 -8.33 1.53 3.28
N PRO A 155 -7.43 0.97 4.10
CA PRO A 155 -6.02 0.82 3.77
C PRO A 155 -5.81 0.09 2.44
N LEU A 156 -4.84 0.55 1.65
CA LEU A 156 -4.48 -0.02 0.36
C LEU A 156 -3.09 -0.65 0.43
N LEU A 157 -3.00 -1.95 0.26
CA LEU A 157 -1.75 -2.68 0.15
C LEU A 157 -1.38 -2.88 -1.32
N ILE A 158 -0.28 -2.28 -1.73
CA ILE A 158 0.27 -2.36 -3.08
C ILE A 158 1.45 -3.33 -3.06
N VAL A 159 1.34 -4.44 -3.79
CA VAL A 159 2.39 -5.45 -3.89
C VAL A 159 3.11 -5.32 -5.23
N PRO A 160 4.41 -4.99 -5.24
CA PRO A 160 5.19 -4.87 -6.47
C PRO A 160 5.37 -6.22 -7.16
N GLU A 161 5.38 -6.22 -8.50
CA GLU A 161 5.56 -7.43 -9.32
C GLU A 161 6.87 -8.18 -9.02
N GLY A 162 7.93 -7.46 -8.66
CA GLY A 162 9.23 -8.05 -8.34
C GLY A 162 9.39 -8.54 -6.90
N PHE A 163 8.36 -8.43 -6.05
CA PHE A 163 8.46 -8.88 -4.67
C PHE A 163 8.22 -10.38 -4.57
N ALA A 164 9.27 -11.11 -4.23
CA ALA A 164 9.20 -12.54 -3.95
C ALA A 164 9.60 -12.78 -2.49
N SER A 165 8.63 -13.07 -1.63
CA SER A 165 8.92 -13.55 -0.27
C SER A 165 8.78 -15.06 -0.23
N VAL A 166 9.77 -15.72 0.35
CA VAL A 166 9.69 -17.14 0.71
C VAL A 166 9.16 -17.35 2.14
N ALA A 167 8.78 -16.28 2.84
CA ALA A 167 8.28 -16.38 4.20
C ALA A 167 6.83 -16.89 4.21
N GLU A 168 6.56 -17.93 4.99
CA GLU A 168 5.21 -18.47 5.16
C GLU A 168 4.29 -17.56 5.97
N HIS A 169 4.88 -16.63 6.75
CA HIS A 169 4.16 -15.73 7.64
C HIS A 169 4.71 -14.32 7.51
N LEU A 170 3.90 -13.41 6.97
CA LEU A 170 4.21 -11.99 6.81
C LEU A 170 3.28 -11.13 7.68
N PRO A 171 3.66 -9.89 8.02
CA PRO A 171 5.00 -9.30 7.86
C PRO A 171 5.93 -9.67 9.03
N ARG A 172 7.20 -9.92 8.76
CA ARG A 172 8.24 -10.09 9.77
C ARG A 172 8.90 -8.77 10.13
N ARG A 173 9.07 -7.86 9.14
CA ARG A 173 9.70 -6.56 9.28
C ARG A 173 8.85 -5.47 8.66
N MET A 174 8.35 -4.58 9.52
CA MET A 174 7.53 -3.45 9.10
C MET A 174 8.30 -2.13 9.27
N LEU A 175 8.47 -1.41 8.16
CA LEU A 175 9.07 -0.09 8.15
C LEU A 175 7.98 0.98 8.12
N PHE A 176 7.98 1.86 9.11
CA PHE A 176 7.07 3.01 9.20
C PHE A 176 7.79 4.28 8.76
N ALA A 177 7.37 4.87 7.64
CA ALA A 177 7.84 6.17 7.21
C ALA A 177 6.95 7.26 7.84
N VAL A 178 7.51 8.01 8.78
CA VAL A 178 6.76 8.98 9.59
C VAL A 178 7.30 10.40 9.41
N ASP A 179 6.39 11.36 9.28
CA ASP A 179 6.70 12.79 9.17
C ASP A 179 6.13 13.62 10.31
N GLY A 180 5.52 12.97 11.32
CA GLY A 180 4.88 13.61 12.45
C GLY A 180 3.45 14.13 12.19
N SER A 181 2.91 13.95 10.98
CA SER A 181 1.53 14.30 10.68
C SER A 181 0.54 13.38 11.40
N PRO A 182 -0.69 13.83 11.67
CA PRO A 182 -1.75 12.97 12.23
C PRO A 182 -2.01 11.73 11.38
N ILE A 183 -1.89 11.84 10.05
CA ILE A 183 -2.09 10.73 9.11
C ILE A 183 -0.97 9.70 9.24
N ALA A 184 0.29 10.13 9.38
CA ALA A 184 1.41 9.22 9.61
C ALA A 184 1.25 8.44 10.92
N LEU A 185 0.78 9.09 11.99
CA LEU A 185 0.48 8.42 13.26
C LEU A 185 -0.73 7.48 13.15
N HIS A 186 -1.72 7.85 12.35
CA HIS A 186 -2.85 6.97 12.04
C HIS A 186 -2.38 5.75 11.24
N ALA A 187 -1.51 5.95 10.25
CA ALA A 187 -0.91 4.87 9.47
C ALA A 187 -0.11 3.91 10.34
N LEU A 188 0.67 4.42 11.30
CA LEU A 188 1.36 3.59 12.27
C LEU A 188 0.37 2.69 13.05
N ARG A 189 -0.66 3.29 13.67
CA ARG A 189 -1.66 2.53 14.43
C ARG A 189 -2.38 1.50 13.57
N THR A 190 -2.70 1.86 12.34
CA THR A 190 -3.35 0.95 11.38
C THR A 190 -2.40 -0.17 10.98
N GLY A 191 -1.14 0.14 10.66
CA GLY A 191 -0.13 -0.85 10.32
C GLY A 191 0.10 -1.87 11.44
N LEU A 192 0.12 -1.42 12.69
CA LEU A 192 0.26 -2.31 13.85
C LEU A 192 -0.84 -3.37 13.94
N LYS A 193 -2.05 -3.10 13.44
CA LYS A 193 -3.12 -4.10 13.37
C LYS A 193 -2.80 -5.30 12.48
N PHE A 194 -1.89 -5.10 11.53
CA PHE A 194 -1.43 -6.14 10.59
C PHE A 194 -0.16 -6.84 11.05
N SER A 195 0.39 -6.46 12.22
CA SER A 195 1.59 -7.08 12.76
C SER A 195 1.31 -8.43 13.41
N ARG A 196 2.35 -9.22 13.54
CA ARG A 196 2.36 -10.51 14.22
C ARG A 196 3.12 -10.39 15.54
N PRO A 197 2.98 -11.37 16.47
CA PRO A 197 3.72 -11.34 17.72
C PRO A 197 5.25 -11.32 17.57
N ASP A 198 5.78 -11.79 16.46
CA ASP A 198 7.21 -11.86 16.13
C ASP A 198 7.68 -10.76 15.17
N THR A 199 6.81 -9.83 14.76
CA THR A 199 7.14 -8.72 13.86
C THR A 199 8.16 -7.78 14.50
N GLU A 200 9.19 -7.42 13.74
CA GLU A 200 10.14 -6.36 14.06
C GLU A 200 9.68 -5.04 13.41
N PHE A 201 9.94 -3.92 14.07
CA PHE A 201 9.48 -2.59 13.66
C PHE A 201 10.65 -1.63 13.49
N ARG A 202 10.64 -0.87 12.41
CA ARG A 202 11.53 0.27 12.20
C ARG A 202 10.73 1.50 11.87
N ALA A 203 10.88 2.57 12.65
CA ALA A 203 10.36 3.88 12.34
C ALA A 203 11.47 4.76 11.76
N ILE A 204 11.23 5.34 10.60
CA ILE A 204 12.18 6.28 9.99
C ILE A 204 11.53 7.65 9.80
N HIS A 205 12.29 8.68 10.09
CA HIS A 205 11.99 10.05 9.68
C HIS A 205 13.09 10.53 8.74
N VAL A 206 12.72 10.99 7.54
CA VAL A 206 13.67 11.44 6.54
C VAL A 206 13.70 12.96 6.51
N LEU A 207 14.86 13.53 6.77
CA LEU A 207 15.10 14.96 6.63
C LEU A 207 15.49 15.26 5.18
N ASP A 208 14.64 16.06 4.53
CA ASP A 208 14.95 16.62 3.21
C ASP A 208 15.93 17.78 3.40
N ARG A 209 17.12 17.65 2.85
CA ARG A 209 18.13 18.74 2.91
C ARG A 209 17.70 19.88 2.02
N PRO A 210 17.52 21.08 2.57
CA PRO A 210 17.28 22.23 1.74
C PRO A 210 18.53 22.51 0.88
N THR A 211 18.35 22.53 -0.42
CA THR A 211 19.42 22.78 -1.39
C THR A 211 19.87 24.25 -1.41
N SER A 212 19.05 25.17 -0.90
CA SER A 212 19.39 26.59 -0.71
C SER A 212 18.25 27.31 0.02
N LEU A 213 18.55 28.03 1.08
CA LEU A 213 17.62 28.91 1.81
C LEU A 213 18.06 30.37 1.79
N GLY A 214 18.79 30.80 0.77
CA GLY A 214 19.27 32.17 0.67
C GLY A 214 20.18 32.59 1.83
N ASP A 215 20.69 33.79 1.78
CA ASP A 215 21.70 34.32 2.74
C ASP A 215 21.11 34.68 4.13
N PHE A 216 19.85 34.36 4.42
CA PHE A 216 19.15 34.85 5.61
C PHE A 216 19.18 33.92 6.83
N VAL A 217 19.42 32.62 6.65
CA VAL A 217 19.51 31.68 7.79
C VAL A 217 20.75 30.83 7.68
N PRO A 218 21.60 30.80 8.74
CA PRO A 218 22.75 29.91 8.78
C PRO A 218 22.28 28.44 8.60
N VAL A 219 22.89 27.75 7.65
CA VAL A 219 22.55 26.35 7.31
C VAL A 219 22.59 25.46 8.54
N ASP A 220 23.58 25.63 9.41
CA ASP A 220 23.75 24.84 10.63
C ASP A 220 22.59 25.01 11.61
N THR A 221 22.04 26.22 11.76
CA THR A 221 20.91 26.50 12.64
C THR A 221 19.66 25.81 12.14
N LEU A 222 19.45 25.79 10.82
CA LEU A 222 18.32 25.11 10.21
C LEU A 222 18.44 23.59 10.31
N GLU A 223 19.64 23.03 10.04
CA GLU A 223 19.88 21.59 10.20
C GLU A 223 19.66 21.13 11.64
N GLN A 224 20.09 21.92 12.62
CA GLN A 224 19.84 21.62 14.04
C GLN A 224 18.35 21.63 14.36
N ALA A 225 17.59 22.61 13.86
CA ALA A 225 16.15 22.71 14.09
C ALA A 225 15.41 21.52 13.45
N LEU A 226 15.73 21.18 12.20
CA LEU A 226 15.15 20.04 11.51
C LEU A 226 15.50 18.70 12.19
N THR A 227 16.73 18.54 12.64
CA THR A 227 17.20 17.36 13.39
C THR A 227 16.44 17.22 14.71
N SER A 228 16.29 18.31 15.46
CA SER A 228 15.53 18.35 16.72
C SER A 228 14.07 17.97 16.50
N GLU A 229 13.45 18.52 15.46
CA GLU A 229 12.07 18.20 15.09
C GLU A 229 11.92 16.73 14.68
N GLY A 230 12.80 16.19 13.84
CA GLY A 230 12.81 14.81 13.42
C GLY A 230 12.96 13.84 14.60
N ASN A 231 13.86 14.14 15.53
CA ASN A 231 14.03 13.36 16.76
C ASN A 231 12.75 13.37 17.63
N HIS A 232 12.08 14.52 17.72
CA HIS A 232 10.81 14.61 18.45
C HIS A 232 9.69 13.78 17.79
N VAL A 233 9.62 13.77 16.45
CA VAL A 233 8.70 12.89 15.70
C VAL A 233 8.97 11.42 16.02
N LEU A 234 10.24 11.01 15.96
CA LEU A 234 10.63 9.64 16.25
C LEU A 234 10.35 9.26 17.72
N GLN A 235 10.61 10.13 18.66
CA GLN A 235 10.30 9.91 20.08
C GLN A 235 8.81 9.69 20.28
N LYS A 236 7.93 10.51 19.70
CA LYS A 236 6.48 10.32 19.75
C LYS A 236 6.05 9.01 19.09
N THR A 237 6.70 8.64 17.99
CA THR A 237 6.43 7.39 17.28
C THR A 237 6.81 6.19 18.12
N MET A 238 7.99 6.21 18.76
CA MET A 238 8.44 5.13 19.65
C MET A 238 7.56 4.97 20.86
N ALA A 239 7.02 6.05 21.43
CA ALA A 239 6.05 5.97 22.53
C ALA A 239 4.74 5.23 22.15
N LEU A 240 4.38 5.19 20.87
CA LEU A 240 3.24 4.37 20.40
C LEU A 240 3.61 2.88 20.24
N LEU A 241 4.89 2.58 20.20
CA LEU A 241 5.43 1.22 20.15
C LEU A 241 5.80 0.71 21.57
N ASP A 242 5.52 1.49 22.62
CA ASP A 242 5.69 1.05 23.99
C ASP A 242 4.82 -0.18 24.28
N GLY A 243 5.41 -1.20 24.89
CA GLY A 243 4.78 -2.50 25.09
C GLY A 243 5.22 -3.58 24.09
N ILE A 244 5.92 -3.21 23.02
CA ILE A 244 6.61 -4.15 22.16
C ILE A 244 7.88 -4.62 22.89
N PRO A 245 8.19 -5.94 22.86
CA PRO A 245 9.38 -6.47 23.52
C PRO A 245 10.66 -5.74 23.09
N ALA A 246 11.52 -5.45 24.07
CA ALA A 246 12.79 -4.76 23.83
C ALA A 246 13.61 -5.43 22.71
N GLY A 247 14.15 -4.63 21.81
CA GLY A 247 14.95 -5.09 20.67
C GLY A 247 14.15 -5.36 19.40
N ARG A 248 12.80 -5.34 19.43
CA ARG A 248 11.96 -5.49 18.23
C ARG A 248 11.52 -4.17 17.60
N SER A 249 11.73 -3.06 18.25
CA SER A 249 11.43 -1.74 17.73
C SER A 249 12.68 -0.88 17.72
N GLN A 250 12.91 -0.16 16.63
CA GLN A 250 14.00 0.77 16.45
C GLN A 250 13.53 2.01 15.69
N SER A 251 14.23 3.11 15.88
CA SER A 251 13.97 4.34 15.13
C SER A 251 15.25 4.91 14.54
N GLN A 252 15.14 5.54 13.39
CA GLN A 252 16.28 6.14 12.71
C GLN A 252 15.90 7.47 12.05
N LEU A 253 16.70 8.50 12.32
CA LEU A 253 16.66 9.75 11.60
C LEU A 253 17.62 9.64 10.42
N ILE A 254 17.12 9.78 9.20
CA ILE A 254 17.92 9.67 7.98
C ILE A 254 17.86 11.01 7.26
N GLN A 255 18.99 11.43 6.71
CA GLN A 255 19.09 12.64 5.92
C GLN A 255 19.29 12.28 4.45
N THR A 256 18.64 13.02 3.54
CA THR A 256 18.87 12.86 2.09
C THR A 256 20.33 13.19 1.75
N ASP A 257 20.87 12.50 0.76
CA ASP A 257 22.25 12.74 0.30
C ASP A 257 22.37 14.08 -0.47
N ARG A 258 23.60 14.61 -0.54
CA ARG A 258 23.94 15.81 -1.32
C ARG A 258 23.87 15.57 -2.84
N THR A 259 23.82 14.34 -3.28
CA THR A 259 23.81 13.93 -4.71
C THR A 259 22.46 14.05 -5.39
N GLY A 260 21.44 14.62 -4.73
CA GLY A 260 20.09 14.80 -5.28
C GLY A 260 19.13 13.62 -5.01
N GLU A 261 19.47 12.75 -4.07
CA GLU A 261 18.55 11.74 -3.57
C GLU A 261 17.36 12.43 -2.87
N ASP A 262 16.15 12.03 -3.17
CA ASP A 262 14.94 12.55 -2.54
C ASP A 262 14.38 11.62 -1.45
N VAL A 263 13.44 12.14 -0.66
CA VAL A 263 12.80 11.41 0.44
C VAL A 263 12.24 10.04 0.02
N PRO A 264 11.52 9.88 -1.10
CA PRO A 264 11.04 8.58 -1.56
C PRO A 264 12.16 7.54 -1.78
N HIS A 265 13.28 7.94 -2.38
CA HIS A 265 14.40 7.03 -2.62
C HIS A 265 15.06 6.58 -1.32
N VAL A 266 15.21 7.49 -0.34
CA VAL A 266 15.73 7.15 0.99
C VAL A 266 14.85 6.11 1.67
N ILE A 267 13.52 6.30 1.65
CA ILE A 267 12.57 5.35 2.25
C ILE A 267 12.70 3.96 1.60
N VAL A 268 12.75 3.92 0.27
CA VAL A 268 12.85 2.64 -0.46
C VAL A 268 14.22 1.98 -0.25
N ARG A 269 15.28 2.74 -0.21
CA ARG A 269 16.63 2.24 0.08
C ARG A 269 16.70 1.62 1.47
N ASP A 270 16.26 2.34 2.51
CA ASP A 270 16.29 1.83 3.89
C ASP A 270 15.40 0.57 4.03
N ALA A 271 14.27 0.52 3.35
CA ALA A 271 13.42 -0.67 3.32
C ALA A 271 14.15 -1.89 2.73
N ILE A 272 14.91 -1.69 1.65
CA ILE A 272 15.69 -2.77 1.02
C ILE A 272 16.85 -3.18 1.93
N GLU A 273 17.63 -2.22 2.46
CA GLU A 273 18.80 -2.48 3.31
C GLU A 273 18.40 -3.22 4.61
N TRP A 274 17.24 -2.87 5.17
CA TRP A 274 16.72 -3.52 6.36
C TRP A 274 15.93 -4.82 6.06
N ASN A 275 15.75 -5.16 4.79
CA ASN A 275 14.92 -6.29 4.32
C ASN A 275 13.48 -6.19 4.87
N ALA A 276 12.85 -5.04 4.75
CA ALA A 276 11.47 -4.86 5.14
C ALA A 276 10.53 -5.69 4.24
N ASP A 277 9.52 -6.31 4.86
CA ASP A 277 8.45 -7.02 4.15
C ASP A 277 7.27 -6.11 3.81
N MET A 278 7.18 -4.96 4.50
CA MET A 278 6.14 -3.98 4.33
C MET A 278 6.62 -2.59 4.71
N ILE A 279 6.38 -1.62 3.83
CA ILE A 279 6.48 -0.19 4.13
C ILE A 279 5.08 0.30 4.50
N VAL A 280 4.94 1.02 5.61
CA VAL A 280 3.68 1.61 6.05
C VAL A 280 3.82 3.13 6.07
N MET A 281 2.90 3.82 5.43
CA MET A 281 2.89 5.28 5.40
C MET A 281 1.51 5.86 5.16
N GLY A 282 1.33 7.12 5.56
CA GLY A 282 0.13 7.87 5.25
C GLY A 282 0.08 8.29 3.78
N THR A 283 -1.11 8.40 3.22
CA THR A 283 -1.31 8.91 1.84
C THR A 283 -0.93 10.37 1.68
N HIS A 284 -0.91 11.15 2.77
CA HIS A 284 -0.56 12.57 2.79
C HIS A 284 0.41 12.85 3.95
N GLY A 285 1.23 13.87 3.79
CA GLY A 285 2.16 14.34 4.81
C GLY A 285 1.76 15.70 5.38
N ARG A 286 2.68 16.35 6.11
CA ARG A 286 2.53 17.66 6.80
C ARG A 286 2.11 18.82 5.90
N ARG A 287 2.44 18.77 4.60
CA ARG A 287 2.10 19.79 3.60
C ARG A 287 0.86 19.44 2.79
N GLY A 288 0.15 18.37 3.16
CA GLY A 288 -1.02 17.88 2.42
C GLY A 288 -2.14 18.91 2.41
N VAL A 289 -2.43 19.42 1.23
CA VAL A 289 -3.66 20.18 0.97
C VAL A 289 -4.81 19.18 1.08
N THR A 290 -5.81 19.52 1.88
CA THR A 290 -7.06 18.77 1.99
C THR A 290 -7.71 18.70 0.61
N GLY A 291 -7.60 17.60 -0.08
CA GLY A 291 -8.23 17.36 -1.40
C GLY A 291 -7.48 16.36 -2.26
N TRP A 292 -8.16 15.36 -2.69
CA TRP A 292 -8.07 14.51 -3.89
C TRP A 292 -6.70 13.97 -4.42
N LEU A 293 -5.55 14.21 -3.79
CA LEU A 293 -4.23 13.77 -4.30
C LEU A 293 -3.49 12.93 -3.26
N VAL A 294 -3.03 11.73 -3.62
CA VAL A 294 -1.95 11.03 -2.86
C VAL A 294 -0.73 11.95 -2.85
N GLY A 295 -0.15 12.18 -1.68
CA GLY A 295 1.02 13.04 -1.53
C GLY A 295 2.18 12.61 -2.44
N SER A 296 2.99 13.57 -2.84
CA SER A 296 4.12 13.33 -3.76
C SER A 296 5.08 12.24 -3.28
N VAL A 297 5.33 12.17 -1.97
CA VAL A 297 6.19 11.14 -1.36
C VAL A 297 5.51 9.76 -1.42
N ALA A 298 4.29 9.65 -0.92
CA ALA A 298 3.56 8.37 -0.87
C ALA A 298 3.33 7.78 -2.27
N GLY A 299 2.88 8.62 -3.22
CA GLY A 299 2.67 8.19 -4.60
C GLY A 299 3.96 7.77 -5.29
N ARG A 300 5.10 8.44 -4.97
CA ARG A 300 6.38 8.06 -5.55
C ARG A 300 6.96 6.80 -4.89
N VAL A 301 6.85 6.64 -3.57
CA VAL A 301 7.23 5.39 -2.88
C VAL A 301 6.45 4.22 -3.45
N ALA A 302 5.11 4.33 -3.56
CA ALA A 302 4.28 3.27 -4.11
C ALA A 302 4.68 2.86 -5.55
N ARG A 303 5.23 3.78 -6.33
CA ARG A 303 5.67 3.53 -7.71
C ARG A 303 7.05 2.90 -7.81
N ILE A 304 8.01 3.28 -6.95
CA ILE A 304 9.40 2.83 -7.05
C ILE A 304 9.78 1.74 -6.05
N ALA A 305 8.94 1.48 -5.03
CA ALA A 305 9.23 0.48 -4.02
C ALA A 305 9.26 -0.93 -4.62
N LYS A 306 10.25 -1.70 -4.20
CA LYS A 306 10.34 -3.15 -4.45
C LYS A 306 9.76 -3.97 -3.29
N THR A 307 9.42 -3.31 -2.21
CA THR A 307 8.79 -3.84 -1.00
C THR A 307 7.31 -3.48 -1.03
N PRO A 308 6.38 -4.34 -0.60
CA PRO A 308 4.97 -4.01 -0.45
C PRO A 308 4.74 -2.73 0.35
N VAL A 309 3.82 -1.89 -0.11
CA VAL A 309 3.52 -0.59 0.49
C VAL A 309 2.07 -0.56 0.97
N LEU A 310 1.88 -0.39 2.27
CA LEU A 310 0.59 -0.13 2.88
C LEU A 310 0.35 1.38 2.96
N LEU A 311 -0.56 1.88 2.14
CA LEU A 311 -1.02 3.26 2.16
C LEU A 311 -2.25 3.38 3.04
N VAL A 312 -2.23 4.33 3.97
CA VAL A 312 -3.34 4.59 4.88
C VAL A 312 -3.82 6.03 4.68
N SER A 313 -5.08 6.18 4.31
CA SER A 313 -5.76 7.47 4.20
C SER A 313 -6.22 7.98 5.57
N ALA A 314 -6.59 9.25 5.63
CA ALA A 314 -7.27 9.78 6.80
C ALA A 314 -8.60 9.02 7.02
N PRO A 315 -9.01 8.79 8.28
CA PRO A 315 -10.34 8.25 8.54
C PRO A 315 -11.37 9.19 7.91
N HIS A 316 -12.34 8.63 7.21
CA HIS A 316 -13.50 9.40 6.77
C HIS A 316 -14.28 9.83 8.02
N ALA A 317 -14.50 11.14 8.15
CA ALA A 317 -15.27 11.75 9.23
C ALA A 317 -16.77 11.44 9.09
#